data_6d31cf85c54c61e91ce8a9b221c209e6
#
_entry.id   6d31cf85c54c61e91ce8a9b221c209e6
#
_cell.length_a   1.000
_cell.length_b   1.000
_cell.length_c   1.000
_cell.angle_alpha   90.00
_cell.angle_beta   90.00
_cell.angle_gamma   90.00
#
_symmetry.space_group_name_H-M   'P 1'
#
loop_
_entity.id
_entity.type
_entity.pdbx_description
1 polymer ?
#
loop_
_entity_poly.entity_id
_entity_poly.type
_entity_poly.pdbx_seq_one_letter_code
_entity_poly.pdbx_strand_id
1 'polypeptide(L)'
;VLNRYTYKLDFQEFKNIKKEITDEVALSKEQVVEIFNFEFRNNERLERVRDLFVFGCFTGMRYSNYSKIKKNDIVDNHIKVRDVKDNSKQLNIPLNDYSSYLLKKYDYLLPKISNQKFNEYIKEVIKKVGYTEDIKKTSKVGNEIIETVTPFYTRISSHTARRSFITIMKTKKVPDKIIMGFTGHKSLEVFNQYYKPNDIEKVDFMQDVFKMNSIKLKKI
;
A
#
# COMPACT_ATOMS: atom_id res chain seq x y z
N VAL A 1 12.99 48.85 10.92
CA VAL A 1 12.00 48.03 11.71
C VAL A 1 11.67 46.74 11.00
N LEU A 2 11.63 46.72 9.65
CA LEU A 2 11.30 45.53 8.84
C LEU A 2 12.36 44.41 8.89
N ASN A 3 13.65 44.76 9.14
CA ASN A 3 14.73 43.76 9.19
C ASN A 3 14.78 42.91 10.47
N ARG A 4 13.97 43.22 11.49
CA ARG A 4 13.90 42.43 12.74
C ARG A 4 13.13 41.12 12.62
N TYR A 5 12.38 40.87 11.55
CA TYR A 5 11.52 39.74 11.39
C TYR A 5 11.86 38.85 10.18
N THR A 6 13.02 39.08 9.53
CA THR A 6 13.45 38.18 8.44
C THR A 6 14.21 36.99 9.00
N TYR A 7 13.48 35.99 9.47
CA TYR A 7 14.01 34.66 9.82
C TYR A 7 14.43 33.83 8.58
N LYS A 8 14.59 34.49 7.43
CA LYS A 8 14.87 33.77 6.17
C LYS A 8 16.21 33.04 6.15
N LEU A 9 17.18 33.48 6.93
CA LEU A 9 18.51 32.87 6.98
C LEU A 9 18.53 31.61 7.85
N ASP A 10 17.80 31.61 8.97
CA ASP A 10 17.81 30.49 9.90
C ASP A 10 17.12 29.25 9.32
N PHE A 11 16.13 29.44 8.44
CA PHE A 11 15.46 28.31 7.77
C PHE A 11 16.33 27.59 6.72
N GLN A 12 17.32 28.24 6.16
CA GLN A 12 18.24 27.65 5.18
C GLN A 12 19.29 26.73 5.84
N GLU A 13 19.56 26.95 7.14
CA GLU A 13 20.51 26.14 7.91
C GLU A 13 19.89 24.87 8.49
N PHE A 14 18.55 24.75 8.52
CA PHE A 14 17.88 23.50 8.92
C PHE A 14 18.16 22.42 7.89
N LYS A 15 19.10 21.53 8.18
CA LYS A 15 19.26 20.28 7.43
C LYS A 15 17.94 19.53 7.48
N ASN A 16 17.36 19.26 6.31
CA ASN A 16 16.21 18.36 6.22
C ASN A 16 16.53 17.07 6.97
N ILE A 17 15.85 16.84 8.10
CA ILE A 17 15.96 15.58 8.83
C ILE A 17 15.52 14.49 7.86
N LYS A 18 16.46 13.63 7.43
CA LYS A 18 16.13 12.51 6.55
C LYS A 18 15.04 11.71 7.22
N LYS A 19 13.89 11.62 6.56
CA LYS A 19 12.76 10.84 7.04
C LYS A 19 13.21 9.39 7.15
N GLU A 20 13.30 8.89 8.37
CA GLU A 20 13.78 7.55 8.63
C GLU A 20 12.78 6.52 8.12
N ILE A 21 13.32 5.38 7.73
CA ILE A 21 12.54 4.27 7.19
C ILE A 21 11.80 3.64 8.37
N THR A 22 10.50 3.83 8.42
CA THR A 22 9.64 3.16 9.39
C THR A 22 9.40 1.73 8.95
N ASP A 23 9.46 0.83 9.90
CA ASP A 23 9.06 -0.58 9.74
C ASP A 23 7.53 -0.65 9.60
N GLU A 24 7.04 -0.61 8.37
CA GLU A 24 5.62 -0.56 8.05
C GLU A 24 5.11 -1.93 7.57
N VAL A 25 3.88 -2.28 7.95
CA VAL A 25 3.28 -3.57 7.60
C VAL A 25 2.66 -3.58 6.20
N ALA A 26 2.70 -4.76 5.57
CA ALA A 26 1.98 -5.09 4.35
C ALA A 26 1.28 -6.44 4.52
N LEU A 27 0.20 -6.66 3.80
CA LEU A 27 -0.53 -7.92 3.76
C LEU A 27 -0.13 -8.72 2.53
N SER A 28 -0.11 -10.04 2.66
CA SER A 28 0.01 -10.95 1.52
C SER A 28 -1.29 -10.98 0.70
N LYS A 29 -1.23 -11.57 -0.50
CA LYS A 29 -2.43 -11.76 -1.33
C LYS A 29 -3.46 -12.63 -0.62
N GLU A 30 -3.02 -13.69 0.03
CA GLU A 30 -3.85 -14.65 0.76
C GLU A 30 -4.59 -13.97 1.92
N GLN A 31 -3.88 -13.14 2.69
CA GLN A 31 -4.48 -12.35 3.77
C GLN A 31 -5.51 -11.34 3.25
N VAL A 32 -5.25 -10.67 2.12
CA VAL A 32 -6.23 -9.74 1.52
C VAL A 32 -7.47 -10.50 1.04
N VAL A 33 -7.31 -11.70 0.47
CA VAL A 33 -8.43 -12.55 0.04
C VAL A 33 -9.23 -13.06 1.24
N GLU A 34 -8.57 -13.44 2.33
CA GLU A 34 -9.24 -13.82 3.58
C GLU A 34 -10.09 -12.67 4.14
N ILE A 35 -9.52 -11.46 4.20
CA ILE A 35 -10.26 -10.26 4.60
C ILE A 35 -11.45 -10.00 3.68
N PHE A 36 -11.29 -10.16 2.37
CA PHE A 36 -12.36 -9.98 1.39
C PHE A 36 -13.52 -10.96 1.62
N ASN A 37 -13.22 -12.22 1.93
CA ASN A 37 -14.21 -13.28 2.13
C ASN A 37 -14.84 -13.27 3.53
N PHE A 38 -14.32 -12.47 4.47
CA PHE A 38 -14.87 -12.43 5.82
C PHE A 38 -16.26 -11.80 5.85
N GLU A 39 -17.23 -12.50 6.44
CA GLU A 39 -18.61 -12.02 6.53
C GLU A 39 -18.84 -11.21 7.81
N PHE A 40 -19.23 -9.96 7.65
CA PHE A 40 -19.64 -9.09 8.74
C PHE A 40 -21.15 -9.17 8.95
N ARG A 41 -21.63 -10.27 9.56
CA ARG A 41 -23.07 -10.47 9.82
C ARG A 41 -23.68 -9.22 10.46
N ASN A 42 -24.65 -8.60 9.79
CA ASN A 42 -25.40 -7.42 10.23
C ASN A 42 -24.57 -6.16 10.53
N ASN A 43 -23.36 -6.03 9.97
CA ASN A 43 -22.53 -4.83 10.13
C ASN A 43 -22.07 -4.27 8.78
N GLU A 44 -23.01 -3.64 8.07
CA GLU A 44 -22.74 -3.00 6.77
C GLU A 44 -21.62 -1.95 6.84
N ARG A 45 -21.47 -1.26 7.98
CA ARG A 45 -20.41 -0.25 8.15
C ARG A 45 -19.03 -0.89 7.98
N LEU A 46 -18.78 -2.00 8.67
CA LEU A 46 -17.49 -2.71 8.58
C LEU A 46 -17.31 -3.38 7.23
N GLU A 47 -18.38 -3.91 6.65
CA GLU A 47 -18.34 -4.46 5.30
C GLU A 47 -17.91 -3.42 4.27
N ARG A 48 -18.50 -2.22 4.30
CA ARG A 48 -18.12 -1.11 3.42
C ARG A 48 -16.66 -0.68 3.60
N VAL A 49 -16.17 -0.66 4.84
CA VAL A 49 -14.76 -0.34 5.14
C VAL A 49 -13.82 -1.42 4.62
N ARG A 50 -14.14 -2.71 4.84
CA ARG A 50 -13.43 -3.86 4.28
C ARG A 50 -13.32 -3.75 2.77
N ASP A 51 -14.44 -3.52 2.09
CA ASP A 51 -14.50 -3.44 0.63
C ASP A 51 -13.64 -2.30 0.07
N LEU A 52 -13.67 -1.13 0.70
CA LEU A 52 -12.79 -0.02 0.35
C LEU A 52 -11.31 -0.34 0.56
N PHE A 53 -10.98 -1.04 1.64
CA PHE A 53 -9.60 -1.44 1.92
C PHE A 53 -9.09 -2.45 0.89
N VAL A 54 -9.89 -3.48 0.62
CA VAL A 54 -9.59 -4.51 -0.38
C VAL A 54 -9.45 -3.90 -1.77
N PHE A 55 -10.33 -2.95 -2.13
CA PHE A 55 -10.20 -2.21 -3.38
C PHE A 55 -8.85 -1.51 -3.50
N GLY A 56 -8.41 -0.84 -2.43
CA GLY A 56 -7.08 -0.23 -2.36
C GLY A 56 -5.94 -1.25 -2.50
N CYS A 57 -6.08 -2.44 -1.88
CA CYS A 57 -5.10 -3.53 -1.96
C CYS A 57 -4.98 -4.13 -3.37
N PHE A 58 -6.04 -4.12 -4.16
CA PHE A 58 -6.03 -4.70 -5.51
C PHE A 58 -5.88 -3.67 -6.65
N THR A 59 -5.87 -2.37 -6.35
CA THR A 59 -5.64 -1.32 -7.35
C THR A 59 -4.36 -0.52 -7.12
N GLY A 60 -3.81 -0.56 -5.90
CA GLY A 60 -2.65 0.23 -5.51
C GLY A 60 -2.90 1.74 -5.46
N MET A 61 -4.14 2.19 -5.65
CA MET A 61 -4.52 3.60 -5.62
C MET A 61 -4.38 4.20 -4.22
N ARG A 62 -4.16 5.51 -4.15
CA ARG A 62 -4.31 6.25 -2.88
C ARG A 62 -5.79 6.34 -2.50
N TYR A 63 -6.08 6.32 -1.20
CA TYR A 63 -7.43 6.51 -0.68
C TYR A 63 -8.11 7.76 -1.26
N SER A 64 -7.39 8.87 -1.32
CA SER A 64 -7.87 10.14 -1.88
C SER A 64 -8.28 10.07 -3.36
N ASN A 65 -7.76 9.11 -4.10
CA ASN A 65 -8.10 8.88 -5.50
C ASN A 65 -9.34 7.99 -5.62
N TYR A 66 -9.28 6.77 -5.04
CA TYR A 66 -10.38 5.83 -5.24
C TYR A 66 -11.67 6.22 -4.49
N SER A 67 -11.61 6.99 -3.42
CA SER A 67 -12.80 7.54 -2.75
C SER A 67 -13.59 8.54 -3.59
N LYS A 68 -13.05 8.96 -4.74
CA LYS A 68 -13.65 9.95 -5.66
C LYS A 68 -14.00 9.37 -7.03
N ILE A 69 -13.77 8.09 -7.27
CA ILE A 69 -14.09 7.43 -8.54
C ILE A 69 -15.57 7.61 -8.86
N LYS A 70 -15.84 7.91 -10.12
CA LYS A 70 -17.18 8.00 -10.71
C LYS A 70 -17.31 6.97 -11.85
N LYS A 71 -18.52 6.65 -12.23
CA LYS A 71 -18.80 5.72 -13.33
C LYS A 71 -18.08 6.10 -14.64
N ASN A 72 -18.02 7.39 -14.96
CA ASN A 72 -17.37 7.91 -16.16
C ASN A 72 -15.83 7.79 -16.15
N ASP A 73 -15.24 7.50 -14.98
CA ASP A 73 -13.80 7.26 -14.86
C ASP A 73 -13.43 5.83 -15.26
N ILE A 74 -14.43 4.96 -15.49
CA ILE A 74 -14.24 3.59 -15.95
C ILE A 74 -14.43 3.54 -17.45
N VAL A 75 -13.33 3.37 -18.18
CA VAL A 75 -13.30 3.34 -19.64
C VAL A 75 -12.46 2.16 -20.11
N ASP A 76 -12.98 1.32 -21.01
CA ASP A 76 -12.27 0.17 -21.60
C ASP A 76 -11.66 -0.77 -20.53
N ASN A 77 -12.44 -1.10 -19.51
CA ASN A 77 -11.99 -1.92 -18.37
C ASN A 77 -10.79 -1.34 -17.58
N HIS A 78 -10.62 -0.02 -17.61
CA HIS A 78 -9.59 0.71 -16.86
C HIS A 78 -10.20 1.83 -16.02
N ILE A 79 -9.57 2.09 -14.88
CA ILE A 79 -9.80 3.31 -14.10
C ILE A 79 -8.89 4.41 -14.65
N LYS A 80 -9.47 5.45 -15.23
CA LYS A 80 -8.75 6.60 -15.80
C LYS A 80 -9.04 7.84 -14.95
N VAL A 81 -8.16 8.18 -14.02
CA VAL A 81 -8.32 9.31 -13.10
C VAL A 81 -7.06 10.18 -13.04
N ARG A 82 -7.23 11.46 -12.72
CA ARG A 82 -6.09 12.33 -12.36
C ARG A 82 -5.70 12.09 -10.90
N ASP A 83 -4.39 12.02 -10.63
CA ASP A 83 -3.90 11.87 -9.26
C ASP A 83 -4.22 13.13 -8.45
N VAL A 84 -4.96 12.97 -7.35
CA VAL A 84 -5.37 14.10 -6.48
C VAL A 84 -4.17 14.86 -5.90
N LYS A 85 -3.06 14.17 -5.66
CA LYS A 85 -1.83 14.78 -5.13
C LYS A 85 -1.02 15.49 -6.21
N ASP A 86 -1.16 15.06 -7.46
CA ASP A 86 -0.44 15.57 -8.61
C ASP A 86 -1.34 15.61 -9.84
N ASN A 87 -2.07 16.71 -10.00
CA ASN A 87 -3.04 16.89 -11.08
C ASN A 87 -2.45 16.78 -12.50
N SER A 88 -1.13 16.90 -12.65
CA SER A 88 -0.45 16.71 -13.93
C SER A 88 -0.42 15.25 -14.38
N LYS A 89 -0.69 14.31 -13.46
CA LYS A 89 -0.57 12.87 -13.70
C LYS A 89 -1.92 12.21 -13.88
N GLN A 90 -2.09 11.55 -15.02
CA GLN A 90 -3.19 10.63 -15.26
C GLN A 90 -2.77 9.21 -14.84
N LEU A 91 -3.58 8.58 -14.01
CA LEU A 91 -3.48 7.17 -13.66
C LEU A 91 -4.37 6.37 -14.61
N ASN A 92 -3.84 5.29 -15.14
CA ASN A 92 -4.55 4.33 -15.97
C ASN A 92 -4.34 2.94 -15.37
N ILE A 93 -5.34 2.45 -14.65
CA ILE A 93 -5.24 1.23 -13.85
C ILE A 93 -6.22 0.19 -14.40
N PRO A 94 -5.74 -0.93 -14.95
CA PRO A 94 -6.62 -2.00 -15.44
C PRO A 94 -7.42 -2.58 -14.28
N LEU A 95 -8.68 -2.87 -14.52
CA LEU A 95 -9.52 -3.57 -13.57
C LEU A 95 -9.13 -5.06 -13.54
N ASN A 96 -9.13 -5.62 -12.34
CA ASN A 96 -9.06 -7.05 -12.09
C ASN A 96 -10.40 -7.54 -11.54
N ASP A 97 -10.55 -8.85 -11.35
CA ASP A 97 -11.80 -9.46 -10.91
C ASP A 97 -12.33 -8.86 -9.60
N TYR A 98 -11.47 -8.64 -8.62
CA TYR A 98 -11.85 -8.07 -7.31
C TYR A 98 -12.31 -6.62 -7.44
N SER A 99 -11.55 -5.78 -8.15
CA SER A 99 -11.92 -4.38 -8.34
C SER A 99 -13.18 -4.23 -9.19
N SER A 100 -13.37 -5.08 -10.21
CA SER A 100 -14.57 -5.15 -11.04
C SER A 100 -15.79 -5.57 -10.24
N TYR A 101 -15.65 -6.60 -9.40
CA TYR A 101 -16.71 -7.06 -8.51
C TYR A 101 -17.15 -5.95 -7.54
N LEU A 102 -16.19 -5.28 -6.87
CA LEU A 102 -16.49 -4.23 -5.91
C LEU A 102 -17.13 -3.01 -6.57
N LEU A 103 -16.67 -2.60 -7.75
CA LEU A 103 -17.30 -1.51 -8.49
C LEU A 103 -18.74 -1.84 -8.87
N LYS A 104 -19.00 -3.05 -9.35
CA LYS A 104 -20.37 -3.51 -9.67
C LYS A 104 -21.25 -3.57 -8.44
N LYS A 105 -20.74 -4.08 -7.30
CA LYS A 105 -21.46 -4.16 -6.03
C LYS A 105 -21.99 -2.80 -5.58
N TYR A 106 -21.25 -1.72 -5.85
CA TYR A 106 -21.61 -0.36 -5.46
C TYR A 106 -22.10 0.51 -6.65
N ASP A 107 -22.55 -0.08 -7.73
CA ASP A 107 -22.97 0.63 -8.95
C ASP A 107 -21.96 1.72 -9.37
N TYR A 108 -20.67 1.39 -9.31
CA TYR A 108 -19.53 2.28 -9.62
C TYR A 108 -19.40 3.52 -8.72
N LEU A 109 -20.10 3.55 -7.59
CA LEU A 109 -20.03 4.62 -6.59
C LEU A 109 -19.56 4.03 -5.25
N LEU A 110 -18.25 3.95 -5.07
CA LEU A 110 -17.68 3.42 -3.82
C LEU A 110 -18.15 4.21 -2.59
N PRO A 111 -18.32 3.54 -1.43
CA PRO A 111 -18.75 4.17 -0.20
C PRO A 111 -17.88 5.37 0.18
N LYS A 112 -18.50 6.46 0.60
CA LYS A 112 -17.80 7.68 1.04
C LYS A 112 -17.62 7.66 2.55
N ILE A 113 -16.37 7.56 2.98
CA ILE A 113 -15.98 7.60 4.40
C ILE A 113 -14.83 8.62 4.50
N SER A 114 -14.75 9.40 5.56
CA SER A 114 -13.58 10.27 5.77
C SER A 114 -12.33 9.43 6.01
N ASN A 115 -11.16 9.90 5.57
CA ASN A 115 -9.92 9.15 5.74
C ASN A 115 -9.61 8.85 7.22
N GLN A 116 -9.96 9.75 8.12
CA GLN A 116 -9.80 9.55 9.56
C GLN A 116 -10.65 8.37 10.05
N LYS A 117 -11.96 8.38 9.77
CA LYS A 117 -12.86 7.29 10.16
C LYS A 117 -12.53 5.98 9.45
N PHE A 118 -12.11 6.04 8.19
CA PHE A 118 -11.63 4.86 7.49
C PHE A 118 -10.45 4.21 8.22
N ASN A 119 -9.43 5.01 8.61
CA ASN A 119 -8.26 4.50 9.33
C ASN A 119 -8.58 3.98 10.75
N GLU A 120 -9.63 4.48 11.37
CA GLU A 120 -10.15 3.98 12.64
C GLU A 120 -10.85 2.62 12.43
N TYR A 121 -11.81 2.57 11.52
CA TYR A 121 -12.65 1.40 11.33
C TYR A 121 -11.94 0.22 10.65
N ILE A 122 -10.93 0.48 9.81
CA ILE A 122 -10.16 -0.63 9.24
C ILE A 122 -9.41 -1.44 10.30
N LYS A 123 -8.99 -0.81 11.39
CA LYS A 123 -8.39 -1.51 12.52
C LYS A 123 -9.41 -2.44 13.19
N GLU A 124 -10.66 -2.00 13.31
CA GLU A 124 -11.76 -2.84 13.82
C GLU A 124 -12.04 -4.03 12.88
N VAL A 125 -12.05 -3.79 11.56
CA VAL A 125 -12.17 -4.85 10.55
C VAL A 125 -11.10 -5.92 10.73
N ILE A 126 -9.83 -5.51 10.73
CA ILE A 126 -8.68 -6.42 10.82
C ILE A 126 -8.66 -7.19 12.13
N LYS A 127 -9.01 -6.52 13.24
CA LYS A 127 -9.17 -7.18 14.54
C LYS A 127 -10.26 -8.25 14.52
N LYS A 128 -11.41 -7.98 13.88
CA LYS A 128 -12.52 -8.95 13.78
C LYS A 128 -12.22 -10.13 12.87
N VAL A 129 -11.42 -9.94 11.83
CA VAL A 129 -10.92 -11.02 10.97
C VAL A 129 -10.01 -11.98 11.73
N GLY A 130 -9.34 -11.50 12.81
CA GLY A 130 -8.51 -12.33 13.67
C GLY A 130 -7.03 -11.96 13.73
N TYR A 131 -6.60 -10.92 13.04
CA TYR A 131 -5.21 -10.44 13.06
C TYR A 131 -4.93 -9.62 14.33
N THR A 132 -4.74 -10.31 15.45
CA THR A 132 -4.59 -9.71 16.79
C THR A 132 -3.22 -9.93 17.40
N GLU A 133 -2.34 -10.67 16.73
CA GLU A 133 -0.98 -10.98 17.18
C GLU A 133 -0.17 -9.70 17.42
N ASP A 134 0.66 -9.75 18.43
CA ASP A 134 1.60 -8.68 18.74
C ASP A 134 2.81 -8.73 17.81
N ILE A 135 3.14 -7.60 17.21
CA ILE A 135 4.29 -7.44 16.34
C ILE A 135 5.22 -6.33 16.81
N LYS A 136 6.51 -6.54 16.61
CA LYS A 136 7.52 -5.53 16.89
C LYS A 136 7.46 -4.40 15.87
N LYS A 137 7.69 -3.19 16.34
CA LYS A 137 7.91 -2.01 15.51
C LYS A 137 9.23 -1.38 15.92
N THR A 138 10.16 -1.30 14.99
CA THR A 138 11.42 -0.59 15.19
C THR A 138 11.28 0.82 14.63
N SER A 139 11.58 1.81 15.45
CA SER A 139 11.65 3.21 15.05
C SER A 139 12.95 3.81 15.55
N LYS A 140 13.44 4.82 14.87
CA LYS A 140 14.64 5.54 15.27
C LYS A 140 14.25 6.97 15.64
N VAL A 141 14.66 7.41 16.81
CA VAL A 141 14.48 8.78 17.29
C VAL A 141 15.85 9.37 17.58
N GLY A 142 16.32 10.26 16.72
CA GLY A 142 17.72 10.73 16.75
C GLY A 142 18.69 9.58 16.47
N ASN A 143 19.55 9.26 17.42
CA ASN A 143 20.50 8.15 17.34
C ASN A 143 20.02 6.87 18.05
N GLU A 144 18.87 6.90 18.73
CA GLU A 144 18.35 5.78 19.48
C GLU A 144 17.39 4.94 18.66
N ILE A 145 17.51 3.62 18.77
CA ILE A 145 16.58 2.64 18.20
C ILE A 145 15.58 2.30 19.29
N ILE A 146 14.30 2.59 19.04
CA ILE A 146 13.19 2.28 19.94
C ILE A 146 12.39 1.12 19.34
N GLU A 147 12.30 0.03 20.11
CA GLU A 147 11.41 -1.10 19.79
C GLU A 147 10.14 -0.99 20.62
N THR A 148 9.01 -1.08 19.95
CA THR A 148 7.69 -1.15 20.58
C THR A 148 6.96 -2.40 20.09
N VAL A 149 6.17 -3.02 20.96
CA VAL A 149 5.32 -4.15 20.61
C VAL A 149 3.87 -3.68 20.59
N THR A 150 3.17 -3.93 19.51
CA THR A 150 1.78 -3.49 19.34
C THR A 150 1.00 -4.53 18.55
N PRO A 151 -0.32 -4.67 18.80
CA PRO A 151 -1.15 -5.57 18.02
C PRO A 151 -1.14 -5.20 16.53
N PHE A 152 -1.06 -6.22 15.66
CA PHE A 152 -0.95 -6.06 14.20
C PHE A 152 -2.02 -5.12 13.63
N TYR A 153 -3.29 -5.31 14.03
CA TYR A 153 -4.40 -4.49 13.51
C TYR A 153 -4.23 -2.98 13.78
N THR A 154 -3.50 -2.60 14.83
CA THR A 154 -3.30 -1.17 15.18
C THR A 154 -2.42 -0.44 14.16
N ARG A 155 -1.61 -1.18 13.42
CA ARG A 155 -0.68 -0.64 12.40
C ARG A 155 -1.29 -0.53 11.01
N ILE A 156 -2.52 -1.02 10.83
CA ILE A 156 -3.20 -0.98 9.54
C ILE A 156 -3.80 0.40 9.27
N SER A 157 -3.64 0.85 8.04
CA SER A 157 -4.14 2.15 7.57
C SER A 157 -4.48 2.13 6.08
N SER A 158 -5.00 3.21 5.54
CA SER A 158 -5.22 3.38 4.10
C SER A 158 -3.93 3.22 3.27
N HIS A 159 -2.78 3.58 3.85
CA HIS A 159 -1.48 3.37 3.22
C HIS A 159 -1.05 1.92 3.19
N THR A 160 -1.47 1.11 4.17
CA THR A 160 -1.21 -0.33 4.20
C THR A 160 -1.82 -1.01 2.97
N ALA A 161 -3.02 -0.62 2.53
CA ALA A 161 -3.63 -1.16 1.32
C ALA A 161 -2.71 -1.01 0.09
N ARG A 162 -2.19 0.20 -0.11
CA ARG A 162 -1.28 0.48 -1.23
C ARG A 162 0.07 -0.22 -1.07
N ARG A 163 0.59 -0.32 0.15
CA ARG A 163 1.80 -1.08 0.45
C ARG A 163 1.61 -2.56 0.12
N SER A 164 0.49 -3.14 0.53
CA SER A 164 0.14 -4.53 0.23
C SER A 164 0.08 -4.78 -1.28
N PHE A 165 -0.53 -3.88 -2.06
CA PHE A 165 -0.49 -3.97 -3.52
C PHE A 165 0.94 -4.05 -4.06
N ILE A 166 1.81 -3.14 -3.64
CA ILE A 166 3.21 -3.11 -4.10
C ILE A 166 3.93 -4.40 -3.71
N THR A 167 3.77 -4.85 -2.46
CA THR A 167 4.38 -6.09 -1.97
C THR A 167 3.90 -7.30 -2.77
N ILE A 168 2.59 -7.45 -2.99
CA ILE A 168 2.01 -8.54 -3.78
C ILE A 168 2.57 -8.54 -5.20
N MET A 169 2.63 -7.38 -5.86
CA MET A 169 3.17 -7.27 -7.21
C MET A 169 4.67 -7.60 -7.28
N LYS A 170 5.43 -7.16 -6.28
CA LYS A 170 6.87 -7.46 -6.16
C LYS A 170 7.12 -8.96 -5.93
N THR A 171 6.35 -9.60 -5.03
CA THR A 171 6.42 -11.04 -4.79
C THR A 171 6.14 -11.85 -6.07
N LYS A 172 5.30 -11.29 -6.97
CA LYS A 172 5.03 -11.87 -8.30
C LYS A 172 6.04 -11.45 -9.37
N LYS A 173 7.17 -10.85 -8.98
CA LYS A 173 8.27 -10.45 -9.87
C LYS A 173 7.86 -9.44 -10.97
N VAL A 174 6.80 -8.65 -10.72
CA VAL A 174 6.39 -7.60 -11.67
C VAL A 174 7.42 -6.48 -11.68
N PRO A 175 7.87 -6.00 -12.85
CA PRO A 175 8.85 -4.93 -12.95
C PRO A 175 8.41 -3.63 -12.26
N ASP A 176 9.34 -2.99 -11.55
CA ASP A 176 9.10 -1.77 -10.77
C ASP A 176 8.42 -0.67 -11.58
N LYS A 177 8.86 -0.46 -12.81
CA LYS A 177 8.31 0.54 -13.71
C LYS A 177 6.82 0.34 -13.97
N ILE A 178 6.37 -0.90 -14.07
CA ILE A 178 4.94 -1.26 -14.24
C ILE A 178 4.18 -0.94 -12.96
N ILE A 179 4.69 -1.37 -11.79
CA ILE A 179 4.04 -1.11 -10.49
C ILE A 179 3.98 0.40 -10.23
N MET A 180 5.05 1.14 -10.53
CA MET A 180 5.08 2.60 -10.42
C MET A 180 4.07 3.27 -11.35
N GLY A 181 3.81 2.70 -12.52
CA GLY A 181 2.76 3.15 -13.45
C GLY A 181 1.38 3.12 -12.81
N PHE A 182 1.02 2.02 -12.15
CA PHE A 182 -0.27 1.88 -11.44
C PHE A 182 -0.35 2.77 -10.20
N THR A 183 0.72 2.81 -9.43
CA THR A 183 0.72 3.53 -8.16
C THR A 183 1.02 5.02 -8.31
N GLY A 184 1.52 5.46 -9.45
CA GLY A 184 1.83 6.88 -9.68
C GLY A 184 3.07 7.38 -8.95
N HIS A 185 4.04 6.53 -8.59
CA HIS A 185 5.33 6.98 -8.07
C HIS A 185 6.20 7.59 -9.18
N LYS A 186 6.84 8.73 -8.88
CA LYS A 186 7.77 9.41 -9.79
C LYS A 186 9.23 9.04 -9.50
N SER A 187 9.55 8.78 -8.25
CA SER A 187 10.90 8.46 -7.77
C SER A 187 10.98 6.99 -7.37
N LEU A 188 12.02 6.31 -7.87
CA LEU A 188 12.35 4.95 -7.46
C LEU A 188 12.78 4.90 -5.99
N GLU A 189 13.43 5.93 -5.50
CA GLU A 189 13.82 6.05 -4.09
C GLU A 189 12.61 6.04 -3.17
N VAL A 190 11.58 6.83 -3.48
CA VAL A 190 10.32 6.84 -2.73
C VAL A 190 9.57 5.52 -2.87
N PHE A 191 9.59 4.93 -4.06
CA PHE A 191 8.95 3.64 -4.32
C PHE A 191 9.59 2.52 -3.51
N ASN A 192 10.92 2.46 -3.41
CA ASN A 192 11.66 1.44 -2.68
C ASN A 192 11.44 1.49 -1.15
N GLN A 193 10.84 2.56 -0.62
CA GLN A 193 10.42 2.60 0.79
C GLN A 193 9.20 1.69 1.08
N TYR A 194 8.48 1.28 0.05
CA TYR A 194 7.28 0.44 0.20
C TYR A 194 7.57 -1.06 0.24
N TYR A 195 8.74 -1.47 -0.25
CA TYR A 195 9.11 -2.89 -0.28
C TYR A 195 10.62 -3.05 -0.11
N LYS A 196 10.99 -3.92 0.81
CA LYS A 196 12.36 -4.36 1.02
C LYS A 196 12.36 -5.89 0.96
N PRO A 197 13.05 -6.52 -0.01
CA PRO A 197 13.15 -7.97 -0.07
C PRO A 197 13.89 -8.47 1.17
N ASN A 198 13.35 -9.51 1.82
CA ASN A 198 14.02 -10.21 2.89
C ASN A 198 15.10 -11.18 2.32
N ASP A 199 15.91 -11.77 3.21
CA ASP A 199 17.01 -12.63 2.74
C ASP A 199 16.52 -13.95 2.13
N ILE A 200 15.37 -14.47 2.56
CA ILE A 200 14.74 -15.65 1.96
C ILE A 200 14.33 -15.35 0.52
N GLU A 201 13.66 -14.24 0.28
CA GLU A 201 13.29 -13.81 -1.08
C GLU A 201 14.50 -13.62 -1.97
N LYS A 202 15.61 -13.08 -1.45
CA LYS A 202 16.87 -12.95 -2.23
C LYS A 202 17.45 -14.31 -2.63
N VAL A 203 17.40 -15.28 -1.71
CA VAL A 203 17.84 -16.67 -2.00
C VAL A 203 16.95 -17.29 -3.05
N ASP A 204 15.63 -17.18 -2.90
CA ASP A 204 14.67 -17.74 -3.86
C ASP A 204 14.85 -17.14 -5.25
N PHE A 205 15.05 -15.82 -5.34
CA PHE A 205 15.33 -15.15 -6.62
C PHE A 205 16.63 -15.65 -7.27
N MET A 206 17.70 -15.80 -6.48
CA MET A 206 18.97 -16.28 -6.99
C MET A 206 18.84 -17.72 -7.51
N GLN A 207 18.17 -18.59 -6.75
CA GLN A 207 17.94 -19.98 -7.15
C GLN A 207 17.07 -20.10 -8.40
N ASP A 208 16.00 -19.31 -8.51
CA ASP A 208 15.12 -19.33 -9.67
C ASP A 208 15.83 -18.91 -10.95
N VAL A 209 16.62 -17.84 -10.89
CA VAL A 209 17.32 -17.29 -12.07
C VAL A 209 18.46 -18.20 -12.53
N PHE A 210 19.19 -18.80 -11.61
CA PHE A 210 20.39 -19.61 -11.90
C PHE A 210 20.18 -21.10 -11.65
N LYS A 211 18.92 -21.57 -11.62
CA LYS A 211 18.61 -22.99 -11.52
C LYS A 211 19.19 -23.73 -12.70
N MET A 212 20.15 -24.63 -12.46
CA MET A 212 20.66 -25.50 -13.51
C MET A 212 19.55 -26.46 -13.97
N ASN A 213 19.10 -26.30 -15.20
CA ASN A 213 18.35 -27.35 -15.87
C ASN A 213 19.30 -28.54 -15.93
N SER A 214 18.81 -29.75 -15.71
CA SER A 214 19.52 -31.02 -15.59
C SER A 214 20.45 -31.33 -16.80
N ILE A 215 21.40 -30.46 -17.05
CA ILE A 215 22.56 -30.75 -17.90
C ILE A 215 23.47 -31.58 -17.03
N LYS A 216 23.74 -32.82 -17.46
CA LYS A 216 24.68 -33.74 -16.86
C LYS A 216 25.97 -32.98 -16.51
N LEU A 217 26.17 -32.67 -15.22
CA LEU A 217 27.49 -32.28 -14.73
C LEU A 217 28.43 -33.44 -15.09
N LYS A 218 29.31 -33.24 -16.05
CA LYS A 218 30.44 -34.15 -16.21
C LYS A 218 31.16 -34.12 -14.90
N LYS A 219 31.28 -35.30 -14.24
CA LYS A 219 32.16 -35.46 -13.08
C LYS A 219 33.54 -34.99 -13.49
N ILE A 220 34.02 -33.95 -12.86
CA ILE A 220 35.43 -33.54 -12.88
C ILE A 220 36.23 -34.55 -12.05
#